data_4ff3f1f3d8d57e957995a776827dce2f
#
_entry.id   4ff3f1f3d8d57e957995a776827dce2f
#
_cell.length_a   1.000
_cell.length_b   1.000
_cell.length_c   1.000
_cell.angle_alpha   90.00
_cell.angle_beta   90.00
_cell.angle_gamma   90.00
#
_symmetry.space_group_name_H-M   'P 1'
#
loop_
_entity.id
_entity.type
_entity.pdbx_description
1 polymer ?
#
loop_
_entity_poly.entity_id
_entity_poly.type
_entity_poly.pdbx_seq_one_letter_code
_entity_poly.pdbx_strand_id
1 'polypeptide(L)'
;ALNHQLPDRLPLDFIWPRRETLQALQLHFQADSAEGVFRELGIDFRWIPILACYPKFQMRVNGRLEGDAPGAGNEYVFHDPRTFEDQWGIVFRVGADGKYLEWKDGPLRREHALEDWSVPEVVYPPIEQISRRLESYQNYVTVTEIEFPFKLAWHLCGLEDFLMSMVSNPGMVEALYDKLYAFQTEKSVLGARAGYDVIAVVGDVAGQTSMMFSPDLFERFDVPRLTSLVAQVKRANPETKVLYHSDGNMEAIIPSLIRCGIDILNPIQSACMDPAAIKARYGDLLTFHGTISVQDTIPNGTVEDVRDEVTTRIKTVGYNGGFIISPENSIPYDAPLENVLTLFKTAREFDYSSF
;
A
#
# COMPACT_ATOMS: atom_id res chain seq x y z
N ALA A 1 -4.22 -5.43 -18.82
CA ALA A 1 -3.56 -4.26 -18.22
C ALA A 1 -2.18 -4.63 -17.67
N LEU A 2 -2.07 -5.58 -16.70
CA LEU A 2 -0.79 -5.95 -16.06
C LEU A 2 0.29 -6.51 -17.02
N ASN A 3 -0.09 -6.95 -18.21
CA ASN A 3 0.81 -7.44 -19.26
C ASN A 3 0.98 -6.44 -20.41
N HIS A 4 0.72 -5.15 -20.17
CA HIS A 4 0.82 -4.07 -21.16
C HIS A 4 0.02 -4.32 -22.46
N GLN A 5 -1.14 -4.97 -22.31
CA GLN A 5 -2.10 -5.16 -23.40
C GLN A 5 -3.33 -4.31 -23.11
N LEU A 6 -3.91 -3.75 -24.14
CA LEU A 6 -5.21 -3.07 -24.01
C LEU A 6 -6.25 -4.08 -23.55
N PRO A 7 -6.88 -3.87 -22.38
CA PRO A 7 -7.97 -4.71 -21.92
C PRO A 7 -9.27 -4.32 -22.64
N ASP A 8 -10.28 -5.16 -22.53
CA ASP A 8 -11.67 -4.84 -22.96
C ASP A 8 -12.25 -3.67 -22.18
N ARG A 9 -11.84 -3.50 -20.93
CA ARG A 9 -12.07 -2.33 -20.06
C ARG A 9 -10.91 -2.14 -19.10
N LEU A 10 -10.72 -0.93 -18.58
CA LEU A 10 -9.70 -0.74 -17.54
C LEU A 10 -10.11 -1.45 -16.25
N PRO A 11 -9.14 -2.12 -15.60
CA PRO A 11 -9.33 -2.61 -14.25
C PRO A 11 -9.54 -1.45 -13.27
N LEU A 12 -10.43 -1.69 -12.30
CA LEU A 12 -10.76 -0.75 -11.24
C LEU A 12 -10.31 -1.29 -9.90
N ASP A 13 -9.70 -0.41 -9.08
CA ASP A 13 -9.45 -0.70 -7.69
C ASP A 13 -10.00 0.41 -6.79
N PHE A 14 -10.40 0.03 -5.58
CA PHE A 14 -10.78 0.93 -4.51
C PHE A 14 -9.86 0.65 -3.32
N ILE A 15 -8.64 1.18 -3.43
CA ILE A 15 -7.58 0.97 -2.44
C ILE A 15 -7.97 1.54 -1.08
N TRP A 16 -7.83 0.73 -0.03
CA TRP A 16 -8.02 1.08 1.38
C TRP A 16 -9.25 1.97 1.69
N PRO A 17 -10.46 1.56 1.29
CA PRO A 17 -11.63 2.38 1.52
C PRO A 17 -11.88 2.58 3.02
N ARG A 18 -12.15 3.82 3.41
CA ARG A 18 -12.49 4.14 4.79
C ARG A 18 -13.86 3.59 5.17
N ARG A 19 -14.02 3.30 6.44
CA ARG A 19 -15.25 2.71 6.98
C ARG A 19 -16.48 3.59 6.69
N GLU A 20 -16.37 4.90 6.89
CA GLU A 20 -17.46 5.86 6.65
C GLU A 20 -17.87 5.87 5.18
N THR A 21 -16.90 5.87 4.27
CA THR A 21 -17.15 5.82 2.82
C THR A 21 -17.85 4.50 2.43
N LEU A 22 -17.37 3.37 2.98
CA LEU A 22 -18.02 2.07 2.75
C LEU A 22 -19.45 2.04 3.30
N GLN A 23 -19.70 2.58 4.50
CA GLN A 23 -21.04 2.64 5.07
C GLN A 23 -21.99 3.49 4.23
N ALA A 24 -21.55 4.66 3.75
CA ALA A 24 -22.33 5.49 2.86
C ALA A 24 -22.67 4.77 1.54
N LEU A 25 -21.69 4.06 0.96
CA LEU A 25 -21.90 3.27 -0.25
C LEU A 25 -22.81 2.05 -0.01
N GLN A 26 -22.71 1.38 1.15
CA GLN A 26 -23.61 0.28 1.52
C GLN A 26 -25.06 0.76 1.62
N LEU A 27 -25.29 1.93 2.23
CA LEU A 27 -26.63 2.54 2.27
C LEU A 27 -27.13 2.90 0.87
N HIS A 28 -26.28 3.48 0.04
CA HIS A 28 -26.63 3.86 -1.33
C HIS A 28 -27.03 2.66 -2.20
N PHE A 29 -26.25 1.59 -2.17
CA PHE A 29 -26.50 0.39 -2.97
C PHE A 29 -27.40 -0.63 -2.29
N GLN A 30 -27.82 -0.40 -1.06
CA GLN A 30 -28.52 -1.37 -0.19
C GLN A 30 -27.74 -2.70 -0.07
N ALA A 31 -26.42 -2.59 0.03
CA ALA A 31 -25.51 -3.73 0.08
C ALA A 31 -25.24 -4.17 1.52
N ASP A 32 -25.29 -5.47 1.79
CA ASP A 32 -25.12 -6.04 3.14
C ASP A 32 -23.64 -6.09 3.60
N SER A 33 -22.70 -5.83 2.69
CA SER A 33 -21.26 -5.97 2.95
C SER A 33 -20.41 -5.08 2.06
N ALA A 34 -19.13 -4.89 2.42
CA ALA A 34 -18.14 -4.25 1.56
C ALA A 34 -17.97 -4.98 0.23
N GLU A 35 -18.05 -6.32 0.23
CA GLU A 35 -17.99 -7.12 -1.00
C GLU A 35 -19.18 -6.80 -1.95
N GLY A 36 -20.37 -6.58 -1.39
CA GLY A 36 -21.52 -6.11 -2.17
C GLY A 36 -21.26 -4.76 -2.83
N VAL A 37 -20.70 -3.81 -2.09
CA VAL A 37 -20.30 -2.49 -2.63
C VAL A 37 -19.28 -2.64 -3.76
N PHE A 38 -18.25 -3.48 -3.57
CA PHE A 38 -17.22 -3.69 -4.60
C PHE A 38 -17.80 -4.26 -5.90
N ARG A 39 -18.76 -5.16 -5.79
CA ARG A 39 -19.47 -5.72 -6.97
C ARG A 39 -20.30 -4.65 -7.69
N GLU A 40 -21.04 -3.83 -6.96
CA GLU A 40 -21.83 -2.73 -7.53
C GLU A 40 -20.94 -1.69 -8.22
N LEU A 41 -19.81 -1.34 -7.65
CA LEU A 41 -18.82 -0.45 -8.24
C LEU A 41 -18.03 -1.10 -9.39
N GLY A 42 -18.04 -2.43 -9.52
CA GLY A 42 -17.27 -3.17 -10.54
C GLY A 42 -15.78 -3.23 -10.24
N ILE A 43 -15.41 -3.28 -8.96
CA ILE A 43 -14.01 -3.35 -8.51
C ILE A 43 -13.41 -4.72 -8.83
N ASP A 44 -12.24 -4.73 -9.43
CA ASP A 44 -11.52 -5.94 -9.86
C ASP A 44 -10.55 -6.47 -8.81
N PHE A 45 -10.14 -5.65 -7.86
CA PHE A 45 -9.12 -5.98 -6.86
C PHE A 45 -9.73 -6.37 -5.52
N ARG A 46 -9.05 -7.31 -4.83
CA ARG A 46 -9.38 -7.71 -3.45
C ARG A 46 -8.12 -7.73 -2.61
N TRP A 47 -8.03 -6.81 -1.67
CA TRP A 47 -6.95 -6.71 -0.71
C TRP A 47 -7.22 -7.67 0.45
N ILE A 48 -6.50 -8.79 0.47
CA ILE A 48 -6.74 -9.90 1.38
C ILE A 48 -5.49 -10.10 2.24
N PRO A 49 -5.50 -9.72 3.52
CA PRO A 49 -4.32 -9.88 4.36
C PRO A 49 -4.02 -11.35 4.66
N ILE A 50 -2.73 -11.72 4.73
CA ILE A 50 -2.30 -12.96 5.34
C ILE A 50 -2.43 -12.78 6.86
N LEU A 51 -3.33 -13.56 7.48
CA LEU A 51 -3.62 -13.48 8.91
C LEU A 51 -2.51 -14.17 9.70
N ALA A 52 -1.52 -13.41 10.12
CA ALA A 52 -0.42 -13.90 10.95
C ALA A 52 -0.78 -13.84 12.44
N CYS A 53 -0.25 -14.78 13.23
CA CYS A 53 -0.32 -14.77 14.68
C CYS A 53 1.06 -14.42 15.24
N TYR A 54 1.10 -13.62 16.30
CA TYR A 54 2.30 -13.22 17.02
C TYR A 54 2.20 -13.75 18.47
N PRO A 55 2.64 -14.99 18.78
CA PRO A 55 2.32 -15.67 20.03
C PRO A 55 2.75 -14.90 21.28
N LYS A 56 3.97 -14.34 21.30
CA LYS A 56 4.46 -13.56 22.45
C LYS A 56 3.69 -12.25 22.63
N PHE A 57 3.33 -11.58 21.54
CA PHE A 57 2.51 -10.37 21.56
C PHE A 57 1.09 -10.68 22.04
N GLN A 58 0.50 -11.78 21.52
CA GLN A 58 -0.86 -12.19 21.88
C GLN A 58 -1.03 -12.44 23.39
N MET A 59 0.02 -12.92 24.09
CA MET A 59 -0.03 -13.09 25.55
C MET A 59 -0.06 -11.75 26.33
N ARG A 60 0.28 -10.64 25.67
CA ARG A 60 0.31 -9.28 26.26
C ARG A 60 -0.92 -8.45 25.88
N VAL A 61 -1.63 -8.87 24.84
CA VAL A 61 -2.82 -8.15 24.36
C VAL A 61 -3.85 -7.96 25.49
N ASN A 62 -4.32 -6.72 25.66
CA ASN A 62 -5.27 -6.38 26.71
C ASN A 62 -6.46 -5.55 26.20
N GLY A 63 -6.55 -5.30 24.88
CA GLY A 63 -7.66 -4.56 24.30
C GLY A 63 -7.68 -4.58 22.78
N ARG A 64 -8.76 -4.08 22.22
CA ARG A 64 -8.98 -3.89 20.79
C ARG A 64 -9.14 -2.40 20.50
N LEU A 65 -8.54 -1.95 19.38
CA LEU A 65 -8.70 -0.56 18.93
C LEU A 65 -10.12 -0.39 18.34
N GLU A 66 -10.90 0.46 18.94
CA GLU A 66 -12.25 0.80 18.47
C GLU A 66 -12.23 2.14 17.71
N GLY A 67 -13.28 2.40 16.93
CA GLY A 67 -13.47 3.65 16.20
C GLY A 67 -13.00 3.58 14.74
N ASP A 68 -12.51 4.71 14.23
CA ASP A 68 -12.23 4.91 12.80
C ASP A 68 -10.72 5.12 12.49
N ALA A 69 -9.87 5.03 13.51
CA ALA A 69 -8.42 5.12 13.32
C ALA A 69 -7.88 3.95 12.48
N PRO A 70 -6.77 4.13 11.76
CA PRO A 70 -6.10 3.03 11.09
C PRO A 70 -5.82 1.87 12.05
N GLY A 71 -6.10 0.65 11.63
CA GLY A 71 -5.95 -0.53 12.49
C GLY A 71 -7.10 -0.77 13.48
N ALA A 72 -8.19 0.00 13.40
CA ALA A 72 -9.40 -0.28 14.20
C ALA A 72 -9.91 -1.72 13.93
N GLY A 73 -10.37 -2.38 15.00
CA GLY A 73 -10.72 -3.80 14.97
C GLY A 73 -9.58 -4.76 15.28
N ASN A 74 -8.31 -4.32 15.25
CA ASN A 74 -7.16 -5.12 15.66
C ASN A 74 -6.95 -5.05 17.18
N GLU A 75 -6.24 -6.04 17.69
CA GLU A 75 -5.88 -6.19 19.09
C GLU A 75 -4.50 -5.59 19.38
N TYR A 76 -4.35 -4.92 20.54
CA TYR A 76 -3.13 -4.22 20.92
C TYR A 76 -2.86 -4.33 22.43
N VAL A 77 -1.66 -3.91 22.84
CA VAL A 77 -1.31 -3.71 24.23
C VAL A 77 -1.53 -2.24 24.58
N PHE A 78 -2.64 -1.93 25.25
CA PHE A 78 -2.99 -0.58 25.64
C PHE A 78 -2.24 -0.18 26.93
N HIS A 79 -1.65 1.02 26.91
CA HIS A 79 -1.06 1.69 28.08
C HIS A 79 -2.05 2.66 28.74
N ASP A 80 -2.93 3.25 27.91
CA ASP A 80 -4.07 4.06 28.30
C ASP A 80 -5.16 3.95 27.20
N PRO A 81 -6.37 4.54 27.36
CA PRO A 81 -7.46 4.39 26.37
C PRO A 81 -7.15 4.84 24.94
N ARG A 82 -6.07 5.60 24.73
CA ARG A 82 -5.70 6.16 23.44
C ARG A 82 -4.27 5.82 23.00
N THR A 83 -3.45 5.25 23.88
CA THR A 83 -2.06 4.92 23.64
C THR A 83 -1.86 3.41 23.71
N PHE A 84 -1.33 2.82 22.67
CA PHE A 84 -1.17 1.38 22.54
C PHE A 84 0.12 1.02 21.81
N GLU A 85 0.54 -0.22 21.99
CA GLU A 85 1.73 -0.83 21.42
C GLU A 85 1.31 -1.96 20.47
N ASP A 86 1.98 -2.06 19.32
CA ASP A 86 1.80 -3.13 18.35
C ASP A 86 2.76 -4.31 18.60
N GLN A 87 2.72 -5.30 17.72
CA GLN A 87 3.57 -6.51 17.78
C GLN A 87 5.08 -6.22 17.60
N TRP A 88 5.45 -5.08 17.09
CA TRP A 88 6.82 -4.63 16.91
C TRP A 88 7.37 -3.90 18.14
N GLY A 89 6.52 -3.62 19.12
CA GLY A 89 6.84 -2.76 20.26
C GLY A 89 6.77 -1.27 19.93
N ILE A 90 6.14 -0.92 18.80
CA ILE A 90 5.95 0.47 18.39
C ILE A 90 4.73 1.04 19.10
N VAL A 91 4.91 2.21 19.71
CA VAL A 91 3.86 2.88 20.46
C VAL A 91 3.18 3.95 19.61
N PHE A 92 1.88 3.84 19.48
CA PHE A 92 1.01 4.81 18.81
C PHE A 92 0.00 5.43 19.79
N ARG A 93 -0.50 6.60 19.41
CA ARG A 93 -1.61 7.25 20.08
C ARG A 93 -2.67 7.64 19.06
N VAL A 94 -3.93 7.39 19.39
CA VAL A 94 -5.06 7.88 18.59
C VAL A 94 -5.13 9.40 18.68
N GLY A 95 -5.12 10.09 17.55
CA GLY A 95 -5.24 11.54 17.44
C GLY A 95 -6.51 12.10 18.10
N ALA A 96 -6.60 13.42 18.26
CA ALA A 96 -7.70 14.04 18.99
C ALA A 96 -9.07 13.80 18.32
N ASP A 97 -9.08 13.70 17.00
CA ASP A 97 -10.27 13.46 16.17
C ASP A 97 -10.67 11.97 16.07
N GLY A 98 -9.85 11.06 16.63
CA GLY A 98 -10.11 9.61 16.56
C GLY A 98 -9.77 8.95 15.22
N LYS A 99 -9.24 9.66 14.23
CA LYS A 99 -9.12 9.21 12.84
C LYS A 99 -7.70 8.93 12.36
N TYR A 100 -6.71 9.42 13.09
CA TYR A 100 -5.29 9.27 12.76
C TYR A 100 -4.51 8.67 13.91
N LEU A 101 -3.40 8.02 13.59
CA LEU A 101 -2.43 7.54 14.57
C LEU A 101 -1.22 8.45 14.58
N GLU A 102 -0.84 8.87 15.77
CA GLU A 102 0.40 9.58 16.04
C GLU A 102 1.45 8.58 16.54
N TRP A 103 2.58 8.49 15.87
CA TRP A 103 3.72 7.75 16.39
C TRP A 103 4.25 8.41 17.68
N LYS A 104 4.56 7.62 18.70
CA LYS A 104 5.04 8.13 20.01
C LYS A 104 6.41 7.61 20.36
N ASP A 105 6.66 6.33 20.20
CA ASP A 105 7.95 5.73 20.55
C ASP A 105 8.18 4.43 19.78
N GLY A 106 9.44 4.01 19.75
CA GLY A 106 9.86 2.74 19.18
C GLY A 106 10.95 2.07 20.03
N PRO A 107 11.05 0.73 20.00
CA PRO A 107 11.95 -0.03 20.88
C PRO A 107 13.43 0.22 20.63
N LEU A 108 13.81 0.76 19.46
CA LEU A 108 15.19 1.07 19.10
C LEU A 108 15.56 2.55 19.27
N ARG A 109 14.65 3.38 19.78
CA ARG A 109 14.89 4.81 19.97
C ARG A 109 15.85 5.14 21.09
N ARG A 110 15.87 4.36 22.16
CA ARG A 110 16.68 4.63 23.36
C ARG A 110 17.57 3.44 23.68
N GLU A 111 18.87 3.61 23.57
CA GLU A 111 19.94 2.76 24.15
C GLU A 111 19.81 1.23 24.00
N HIS A 112 18.79 0.74 23.29
CA HIS A 112 18.71 -0.69 23.00
C HIS A 112 19.63 -0.98 21.83
N ALA A 113 20.69 -1.70 22.12
CA ALA A 113 21.54 -2.23 21.08
C ALA A 113 20.67 -3.08 20.13
N LEU A 114 20.81 -2.88 18.82
CA LEU A 114 20.17 -3.72 17.82
C LEU A 114 20.46 -5.22 18.04
N GLU A 115 21.55 -5.52 18.72
CA GLU A 115 21.96 -6.87 19.12
C GLU A 115 20.97 -7.54 20.08
N ASP A 116 20.34 -6.76 20.96
CA ASP A 116 19.35 -7.25 21.94
C ASP A 116 17.93 -7.27 21.37
N TRP A 117 17.70 -6.66 20.19
CA TRP A 117 16.40 -6.62 19.56
C TRP A 117 16.26 -7.71 18.50
N SER A 118 15.10 -8.34 18.47
CA SER A 118 14.73 -9.33 17.46
C SER A 118 13.39 -8.99 16.83
N VAL A 119 13.23 -9.34 15.55
CA VAL A 119 11.92 -9.28 14.88
C VAL A 119 10.90 -10.11 15.67
N PRO A 120 9.61 -9.72 15.66
CA PRO A 120 8.55 -10.47 16.34
C PRO A 120 8.50 -11.92 15.86
N GLU A 121 8.35 -12.86 16.80
CA GLU A 121 8.04 -14.24 16.45
C GLU A 121 6.66 -14.28 15.78
N VAL A 122 6.59 -14.88 14.59
CA VAL A 122 5.38 -14.93 13.77
C VAL A 122 5.04 -16.38 13.41
N VAL A 123 3.75 -16.70 13.43
CA VAL A 123 3.20 -17.97 12.94
C VAL A 123 2.19 -17.64 11.84
N TYR A 124 2.49 -18.09 10.64
CA TYR A 124 1.59 -17.95 9.49
C TYR A 124 0.61 -19.14 9.43
N PRO A 125 -0.60 -18.93 8.89
CA PRO A 125 -1.49 -20.04 8.58
C PRO A 125 -0.83 -21.01 7.59
N PRO A 126 -1.23 -22.30 7.59
CA PRO A 126 -0.84 -23.24 6.54
C PRO A 126 -1.16 -22.68 5.15
N ILE A 127 -0.28 -22.90 4.19
CA ILE A 127 -0.42 -22.38 2.82
C ILE A 127 -1.75 -22.82 2.18
N GLU A 128 -2.20 -24.05 2.45
CA GLU A 128 -3.46 -24.59 1.95
C GLU A 128 -4.68 -23.83 2.49
N GLN A 129 -4.59 -23.29 3.70
CA GLN A 129 -5.63 -22.45 4.28
C GLN A 129 -5.69 -21.09 3.59
N ILE A 130 -4.53 -20.53 3.28
CA ILE A 130 -4.43 -19.25 2.54
C ILE A 130 -5.01 -19.46 1.13
N SER A 131 -4.52 -20.46 0.39
CA SER A 131 -4.96 -20.76 -0.97
C SER A 131 -6.46 -21.00 -1.06
N ARG A 132 -7.03 -21.78 -0.11
CA ARG A 132 -8.49 -22.01 -0.05
C ARG A 132 -9.29 -20.73 0.14
N ARG A 133 -8.76 -19.77 0.91
CA ARG A 133 -9.40 -18.47 1.07
C ARG A 133 -9.42 -17.69 -0.25
N LEU A 134 -8.37 -17.80 -1.07
CA LEU A 134 -8.27 -17.14 -2.37
C LEU A 134 -9.21 -17.74 -3.41
N GLU A 135 -9.58 -19.02 -3.31
CA GLU A 135 -10.54 -19.66 -4.22
C GLU A 135 -11.87 -18.90 -4.30
N SER A 136 -12.29 -18.23 -3.22
CA SER A 136 -13.51 -17.41 -3.21
C SER A 136 -13.39 -16.14 -4.08
N TYR A 137 -12.18 -15.80 -4.53
CA TYR A 137 -11.87 -14.58 -5.28
C TYR A 137 -11.21 -14.85 -6.64
N GLN A 138 -11.35 -16.08 -7.18
CA GLN A 138 -10.71 -16.50 -8.44
C GLN A 138 -11.04 -15.65 -9.68
N ASN A 139 -12.10 -14.83 -9.62
CA ASN A 139 -12.51 -13.90 -10.69
C ASN A 139 -12.00 -12.47 -10.45
N TYR A 140 -11.18 -12.26 -9.44
CA TYR A 140 -10.64 -10.97 -9.04
C TYR A 140 -9.13 -11.03 -8.91
N VAL A 141 -8.48 -9.89 -8.99
CA VAL A 141 -7.05 -9.77 -8.67
C VAL A 141 -6.89 -9.75 -7.15
N THR A 142 -6.16 -10.71 -6.62
CA THR A 142 -5.91 -10.82 -5.17
C THR A 142 -4.61 -10.18 -4.79
N VAL A 143 -4.67 -9.29 -3.79
CA VAL A 143 -3.50 -8.53 -3.30
C VAL A 143 -3.28 -8.82 -1.83
N THR A 144 -2.02 -9.06 -1.44
CA THR A 144 -1.60 -8.97 -0.03
C THR A 144 -0.47 -7.96 0.08
N GLU A 145 -0.38 -7.31 1.24
CA GLU A 145 0.61 -6.27 1.47
C GLU A 145 1.67 -6.69 2.49
N ILE A 146 2.85 -6.15 2.31
CA ILE A 146 3.93 -6.11 3.29
C ILE A 146 4.29 -4.66 3.57
N GLU A 147 4.77 -4.38 4.77
CA GLU A 147 5.24 -3.05 5.10
C GLU A 147 6.66 -2.85 4.57
N PHE A 148 6.91 -1.71 3.94
CA PHE A 148 8.24 -1.40 3.42
C PHE A 148 9.24 -1.23 4.57
N PRO A 149 10.43 -1.86 4.51
CA PRO A 149 11.38 -1.85 5.62
C PRO A 149 11.82 -0.47 6.10
N PHE A 150 11.89 0.55 5.25
CA PHE A 150 12.17 1.92 5.67
C PHE A 150 11.12 2.43 6.66
N LYS A 151 9.83 2.20 6.38
CA LYS A 151 8.74 2.62 7.27
C LYS A 151 8.83 1.93 8.63
N LEU A 152 9.05 0.61 8.65
CA LEU A 152 9.27 -0.11 9.90
C LEU A 152 10.49 0.40 10.65
N ALA A 153 11.61 0.62 9.96
CA ALA A 153 12.85 1.03 10.58
C ALA A 153 12.73 2.39 11.29
N TRP A 154 12.09 3.38 10.63
CA TRP A 154 11.90 4.66 11.29
C TRP A 154 10.82 4.61 12.39
N HIS A 155 9.81 3.72 12.30
CA HIS A 155 8.90 3.49 13.41
C HIS A 155 9.61 2.88 14.63
N LEU A 156 10.60 2.01 14.40
CA LEU A 156 11.38 1.40 15.47
C LEU A 156 12.37 2.39 16.13
N CYS A 157 13.00 3.27 15.33
CA CYS A 157 14.08 4.15 15.77
C CYS A 157 13.63 5.60 16.05
N GLY A 158 12.53 6.06 15.42
CA GLY A 158 12.21 7.47 15.22
C GLY A 158 12.75 7.98 13.89
N LEU A 159 11.96 8.81 13.18
CA LEU A 159 12.29 9.23 11.82
C LEU A 159 13.62 10.00 11.75
N GLU A 160 13.79 11.02 12.58
CA GLU A 160 15.01 11.84 12.60
C GLU A 160 16.24 11.01 12.94
N ASP A 161 16.16 10.19 13.99
CA ASP A 161 17.26 9.33 14.46
C ASP A 161 17.64 8.29 13.40
N PHE A 162 16.65 7.73 12.69
CA PHE A 162 16.91 6.77 11.63
C PHE A 162 17.56 7.42 10.41
N LEU A 163 17.04 8.57 9.95
CA LEU A 163 17.63 9.34 8.84
C LEU A 163 19.07 9.77 9.15
N MET A 164 19.33 10.22 10.37
CA MET A 164 20.70 10.52 10.84
C MET A 164 21.58 9.27 10.81
N SER A 165 21.08 8.15 11.21
CA SER A 165 21.82 6.88 11.24
C SER A 165 22.20 6.36 9.86
N MET A 166 21.40 6.65 8.84
CA MET A 166 21.73 6.29 7.43
C MET A 166 23.08 6.90 7.00
N VAL A 167 23.48 8.04 7.59
CA VAL A 167 24.74 8.72 7.29
C VAL A 167 25.81 8.44 8.35
N SER A 168 25.44 8.51 9.64
CA SER A 168 26.41 8.44 10.75
C SER A 168 26.73 7.03 11.22
N ASN A 169 25.81 6.08 11.03
CA ASN A 169 25.98 4.69 11.47
C ASN A 169 25.40 3.70 10.44
N PRO A 170 25.93 3.68 9.20
CA PRO A 170 25.38 2.86 8.12
C PRO A 170 25.41 1.35 8.43
N GLY A 171 26.35 0.87 9.24
CA GLY A 171 26.41 -0.53 9.65
C GLY A 171 25.21 -0.98 10.47
N MET A 172 24.70 -0.11 11.37
CA MET A 172 23.47 -0.36 12.11
C MET A 172 22.26 -0.41 11.19
N VAL A 173 22.16 0.52 10.21
CA VAL A 173 21.08 0.53 9.23
C VAL A 173 21.08 -0.73 8.37
N GLU A 174 22.25 -1.16 7.90
CA GLU A 174 22.41 -2.40 7.12
C GLU A 174 21.93 -3.62 7.94
N ALA A 175 22.37 -3.74 9.20
CA ALA A 175 21.99 -4.85 10.07
C ALA A 175 20.49 -4.87 10.41
N LEU A 176 19.88 -3.68 10.64
CA LEU A 176 18.43 -3.56 10.85
C LEU A 176 17.66 -3.93 9.57
N TYR A 177 18.07 -3.39 8.43
CA TYR A 177 17.42 -3.70 7.15
C TYR A 177 17.52 -5.18 6.79
N ASP A 178 18.63 -5.84 7.04
CA ASP A 178 18.76 -7.27 6.79
C ASP A 178 17.72 -8.07 7.57
N LYS A 179 17.46 -7.72 8.84
CA LYS A 179 16.42 -8.36 9.66
C LYS A 179 15.01 -8.06 9.11
N LEU A 180 14.71 -6.80 8.78
CA LEU A 180 13.39 -6.38 8.31
C LEU A 180 13.07 -6.94 6.93
N TYR A 181 14.02 -6.87 6.00
CA TYR A 181 13.83 -7.44 4.65
C TYR A 181 13.70 -8.96 4.69
N ALA A 182 14.45 -9.67 5.54
CA ALA A 182 14.30 -11.11 5.72
C ALA A 182 12.87 -11.46 6.17
N PHE A 183 12.35 -10.76 7.18
CA PHE A 183 10.98 -10.94 7.67
C PHE A 183 9.92 -10.68 6.59
N GLN A 184 10.03 -9.57 5.87
CA GLN A 184 9.07 -9.21 4.82
C GLN A 184 9.18 -10.14 3.61
N THR A 185 10.36 -10.64 3.30
CA THR A 185 10.57 -11.60 2.21
C THR A 185 9.88 -12.93 2.50
N GLU A 186 9.93 -13.42 3.74
CA GLU A 186 9.24 -14.64 4.15
C GLU A 186 7.73 -14.53 3.89
N LYS A 187 7.09 -13.46 4.34
CA LYS A 187 5.66 -13.19 4.11
C LYS A 187 5.33 -13.07 2.61
N SER A 188 6.19 -12.38 1.85
CA SER A 188 6.02 -12.18 0.40
C SER A 188 6.07 -13.50 -0.36
N VAL A 189 7.06 -14.35 -0.06
CA VAL A 189 7.24 -15.67 -0.66
C VAL A 189 6.08 -16.59 -0.30
N LEU A 190 5.60 -16.55 0.94
CA LEU A 190 4.41 -17.29 1.37
C LEU A 190 3.19 -16.87 0.53
N GLY A 191 2.96 -15.57 0.37
CA GLY A 191 1.88 -15.04 -0.45
C GLY A 191 1.95 -15.50 -1.90
N ALA A 192 3.13 -15.40 -2.52
CA ALA A 192 3.34 -15.86 -3.90
C ALA A 192 3.07 -17.36 -4.06
N ARG A 193 3.53 -18.21 -3.12
CA ARG A 193 3.27 -19.65 -3.10
C ARG A 193 1.81 -19.99 -2.89
N ALA A 194 1.10 -19.19 -2.10
CA ALA A 194 -0.32 -19.36 -1.83
C ALA A 194 -1.21 -18.99 -3.03
N GLY A 195 -0.67 -18.28 -4.03
CA GLY A 195 -1.35 -17.92 -5.26
C GLY A 195 -1.92 -16.51 -5.29
N TYR A 196 -1.39 -15.57 -4.49
CA TYR A 196 -1.73 -14.16 -4.68
C TYR A 196 -1.23 -13.65 -6.02
N ASP A 197 -2.07 -12.85 -6.70
CA ASP A 197 -1.71 -12.22 -7.96
C ASP A 197 -0.71 -11.07 -7.78
N VAL A 198 -0.83 -10.33 -6.66
CA VAL A 198 0.01 -9.16 -6.36
C VAL A 198 0.50 -9.20 -4.91
N ILE A 199 1.81 -8.94 -4.75
CA ILE A 199 2.41 -8.59 -3.46
C ILE A 199 2.66 -7.08 -3.47
N ALA A 200 2.02 -6.34 -2.58
CA ALA A 200 2.20 -4.90 -2.45
C ALA A 200 3.22 -4.59 -1.35
N VAL A 201 4.27 -3.85 -1.71
CA VAL A 201 5.29 -3.32 -0.79
C VAL A 201 4.89 -1.89 -0.46
N VAL A 202 4.47 -1.63 0.77
CA VAL A 202 3.76 -0.40 1.16
C VAL A 202 4.55 0.41 2.18
N GLY A 203 4.91 1.64 1.82
CA GLY A 203 5.55 2.58 2.75
C GLY A 203 6.22 3.75 2.06
N ASP A 204 6.00 4.95 2.59
CA ASP A 204 6.42 6.19 1.98
C ASP A 204 7.91 6.45 2.15
N VAL A 205 8.56 6.87 1.07
CA VAL A 205 9.96 7.32 1.02
C VAL A 205 10.08 8.76 0.54
N ALA A 206 8.96 9.39 0.22
CA ALA A 206 8.93 10.74 -0.35
C ALA A 206 7.88 11.61 0.34
N GLY A 207 8.13 12.91 0.31
CA GLY A 207 7.14 13.95 0.56
C GLY A 207 6.65 14.53 -0.77
N GLN A 208 5.88 15.60 -0.73
CA GLN A 208 5.25 16.15 -1.94
C GLN A 208 6.25 16.64 -3.00
N THR A 209 7.39 17.19 -2.59
CA THR A 209 8.35 17.82 -3.50
C THR A 209 9.59 16.97 -3.77
N SER A 210 9.93 16.07 -2.87
CA SER A 210 11.17 15.27 -2.95
C SER A 210 11.11 14.06 -2.05
N MET A 211 12.07 13.15 -2.22
CA MET A 211 12.31 12.06 -1.29
C MET A 211 12.69 12.54 0.11
N MET A 212 12.41 11.74 1.14
CA MET A 212 12.79 11.99 2.54
C MET A 212 14.29 11.82 2.76
N PHE A 213 14.97 11.09 1.89
CA PHE A 213 16.43 10.86 1.90
C PHE A 213 16.93 10.77 0.45
N SER A 214 18.26 10.84 0.25
CA SER A 214 18.79 10.88 -1.11
C SER A 214 18.57 9.59 -1.89
N PRO A 215 18.42 9.64 -3.24
CA PRO A 215 18.39 8.46 -4.08
C PRO A 215 19.62 7.56 -3.91
N ASP A 216 20.79 8.11 -3.60
CA ASP A 216 22.01 7.31 -3.35
C ASP A 216 21.89 6.43 -2.10
N LEU A 217 21.20 6.90 -1.07
CA LEU A 217 20.92 6.10 0.13
C LEU A 217 19.92 4.98 -0.18
N PHE A 218 18.92 5.25 -1.01
CA PHE A 218 18.01 4.23 -1.52
C PHE A 218 18.76 3.16 -2.34
N GLU A 219 19.65 3.59 -3.25
CA GLU A 219 20.51 2.67 -4.01
C GLU A 219 21.36 1.80 -3.10
N ARG A 220 21.93 2.38 -2.06
CA ARG A 220 22.80 1.66 -1.12
C ARG A 220 22.05 0.65 -0.26
N PHE A 221 20.96 1.08 0.36
CA PHE A 221 20.33 0.30 1.41
C PHE A 221 19.17 -0.56 0.93
N ASP A 222 18.33 -0.02 0.05
CA ASP A 222 17.08 -0.66 -0.37
C ASP A 222 17.24 -1.51 -1.63
N VAL A 223 17.88 -0.99 -2.67
CA VAL A 223 17.94 -1.64 -3.99
C VAL A 223 18.47 -3.07 -3.92
N PRO A 224 19.59 -3.40 -3.26
CA PRO A 224 20.07 -4.80 -3.22
C PRO A 224 19.08 -5.75 -2.54
N ARG A 225 18.43 -5.30 -1.48
CA ARG A 225 17.49 -6.09 -0.66
C ARG A 225 16.14 -6.24 -1.34
N LEU A 226 15.62 -5.15 -1.90
CA LEU A 226 14.37 -5.16 -2.67
C LEU A 226 14.50 -6.03 -3.92
N THR A 227 15.62 -5.95 -4.63
CA THR A 227 15.93 -6.85 -5.76
C THR A 227 15.90 -8.32 -5.34
N SER A 228 16.51 -8.64 -4.19
CA SER A 228 16.51 -10.00 -3.65
C SER A 228 15.10 -10.46 -3.27
N LEU A 229 14.29 -9.61 -2.63
CA LEU A 229 12.90 -9.89 -2.28
C LEU A 229 12.09 -10.20 -3.55
N VAL A 230 12.11 -9.31 -4.54
CA VAL A 230 11.37 -9.48 -5.80
C VAL A 230 11.80 -10.76 -6.51
N ALA A 231 13.10 -11.03 -6.60
CA ALA A 231 13.61 -12.26 -7.22
C ALA A 231 13.14 -13.53 -6.48
N GLN A 232 12.97 -13.48 -5.16
CA GLN A 232 12.44 -14.61 -4.38
C GLN A 232 10.94 -14.80 -4.58
N VAL A 233 10.16 -13.71 -4.68
CA VAL A 233 8.74 -13.74 -5.03
C VAL A 233 8.56 -14.39 -6.42
N LYS A 234 9.30 -13.90 -7.44
CA LYS A 234 9.23 -14.42 -8.81
C LYS A 234 9.68 -15.89 -8.92
N ARG A 235 10.64 -16.33 -8.12
CA ARG A 235 11.01 -17.75 -8.04
C ARG A 235 9.94 -18.61 -7.41
N ALA A 236 9.21 -18.08 -6.44
CA ALA A 236 8.12 -18.78 -5.77
C ALA A 236 6.89 -18.93 -6.69
N ASN A 237 6.56 -17.87 -7.44
CA ASN A 237 5.52 -17.85 -8.47
C ASN A 237 5.85 -16.75 -9.50
N PRO A 238 6.25 -17.12 -10.74
CA PRO A 238 6.60 -16.15 -11.79
C PRO A 238 5.46 -15.23 -12.20
N GLU A 239 4.21 -15.67 -12.04
CA GLU A 239 3.02 -14.89 -12.41
C GLU A 239 2.69 -13.79 -11.39
N THR A 240 3.08 -13.96 -10.12
CA THR A 240 2.83 -12.96 -9.08
C THR A 240 3.53 -11.64 -9.42
N LYS A 241 2.79 -10.55 -9.45
CA LYS A 241 3.30 -9.19 -9.67
C LYS A 241 3.73 -8.55 -8.35
N VAL A 242 4.68 -7.62 -8.41
CA VAL A 242 5.09 -6.84 -7.25
C VAL A 242 4.72 -5.39 -7.47
N LEU A 243 3.89 -4.86 -6.57
CA LEU A 243 3.49 -3.47 -6.52
C LEU A 243 4.35 -2.74 -5.49
N TYR A 244 4.85 -1.56 -5.84
CA TYR A 244 5.51 -0.65 -4.92
C TYR A 244 4.63 0.57 -4.68
N HIS A 245 4.34 0.85 -3.40
CA HIS A 245 3.57 2.01 -2.98
C HIS A 245 4.43 2.98 -2.19
N SER A 246 4.42 4.23 -2.63
CA SER A 246 4.88 5.38 -1.85
C SER A 246 4.12 6.62 -2.31
N ASP A 247 3.49 7.32 -1.39
CA ASP A 247 3.01 8.67 -1.65
C ASP A 247 4.18 9.62 -1.92
N GLY A 248 3.88 10.78 -2.51
CA GLY A 248 4.84 11.84 -2.75
C GLY A 248 5.62 11.73 -4.08
N ASN A 249 6.65 12.56 -4.22
CA ASN A 249 7.49 12.61 -5.41
C ASN A 249 8.63 11.60 -5.31
N MET A 250 8.43 10.42 -5.90
CA MET A 250 9.43 9.35 -5.99
C MET A 250 10.04 9.21 -7.39
N GLU A 251 9.88 10.19 -8.28
CA GLU A 251 10.36 10.10 -9.66
C GLU A 251 11.84 9.72 -9.76
N ALA A 252 12.67 10.24 -8.84
CA ALA A 252 14.11 10.00 -8.82
C ALA A 252 14.50 8.52 -8.68
N ILE A 253 13.65 7.68 -8.06
CA ILE A 253 13.93 6.25 -7.83
C ILE A 253 13.17 5.31 -8.77
N ILE A 254 12.31 5.80 -9.65
CA ILE A 254 11.59 4.94 -10.60
C ILE A 254 12.53 4.05 -11.41
N PRO A 255 13.68 4.55 -11.95
CA PRO A 255 14.63 3.68 -12.65
C PRO A 255 15.20 2.56 -11.76
N SER A 256 15.39 2.81 -10.47
CA SER A 256 15.87 1.83 -9.49
C SER A 256 14.82 0.77 -9.20
N LEU A 257 13.56 1.18 -9.04
CA LEU A 257 12.43 0.27 -8.86
C LEU A 257 12.26 -0.68 -10.06
N ILE A 258 12.41 -0.17 -11.28
CA ILE A 258 12.41 -0.99 -12.51
C ILE A 258 13.54 -2.03 -12.47
N ARG A 259 14.76 -1.61 -12.10
CA ARG A 259 15.90 -2.55 -11.98
C ARG A 259 15.69 -3.59 -10.89
N CYS A 260 14.97 -3.26 -9.80
CA CYS A 260 14.58 -4.22 -8.78
C CYS A 260 13.55 -5.25 -9.26
N GLY A 261 12.90 -5.00 -10.41
CA GLY A 261 11.87 -5.88 -10.96
C GLY A 261 10.46 -5.59 -10.45
N ILE A 262 10.19 -4.36 -10.00
CA ILE A 262 8.83 -3.90 -9.68
C ILE A 262 7.99 -3.89 -10.96
N ASP A 263 6.77 -4.41 -10.88
CA ASP A 263 5.84 -4.50 -12.00
C ASP A 263 4.82 -3.35 -12.00
N ILE A 264 4.41 -2.90 -10.80
CA ILE A 264 3.32 -1.93 -10.63
C ILE A 264 3.78 -0.81 -9.71
N LEU A 265 3.54 0.44 -10.11
CA LEU A 265 3.82 1.62 -9.30
C LEU A 265 2.52 2.27 -8.83
N ASN A 266 2.42 2.55 -7.54
CA ASN A 266 1.27 3.17 -6.88
C ASN A 266 1.72 4.18 -5.81
N PRO A 267 1.08 5.35 -5.72
CA PRO A 267 0.37 6.00 -6.81
C PRO A 267 1.34 6.76 -7.72
N ILE A 268 0.83 7.21 -8.86
CA ILE A 268 1.41 8.40 -9.49
C ILE A 268 0.60 9.59 -8.99
N GLN A 269 1.04 10.14 -7.86
CA GLN A 269 0.32 11.21 -7.17
C GLN A 269 0.40 12.50 -8.01
N SER A 270 -0.73 12.91 -8.57
CA SER A 270 -0.80 13.97 -9.57
C SER A 270 -0.37 15.35 -9.05
N ALA A 271 -0.51 15.58 -7.74
CA ALA A 271 0.01 16.79 -7.09
C ALA A 271 1.54 16.81 -6.96
N CYS A 272 2.22 15.68 -7.14
CA CYS A 272 3.66 15.51 -6.93
C CYS A 272 4.43 15.19 -8.20
N MET A 273 3.81 14.44 -9.13
CA MET A 273 4.41 13.96 -10.38
C MET A 273 3.40 14.11 -11.52
N ASP A 274 3.84 14.40 -12.73
CA ASP A 274 2.97 14.43 -13.92
C ASP A 274 2.69 12.99 -14.42
N PRO A 275 1.46 12.46 -14.28
CA PRO A 275 1.14 11.10 -14.69
C PRO A 275 1.36 10.83 -16.19
N ALA A 276 1.10 11.83 -17.06
CA ALA A 276 1.29 11.69 -18.49
C ALA A 276 2.80 11.61 -18.86
N ALA A 277 3.63 12.44 -18.23
CA ALA A 277 5.07 12.41 -18.42
C ALA A 277 5.70 11.11 -17.90
N ILE A 278 5.26 10.62 -16.73
CA ILE A 278 5.69 9.33 -16.16
C ILE A 278 5.28 8.18 -17.08
N LYS A 279 4.02 8.19 -17.58
CA LYS A 279 3.55 7.18 -18.54
C LYS A 279 4.38 7.18 -19.83
N ALA A 280 4.62 8.34 -20.41
CA ALA A 280 5.41 8.45 -21.65
C ALA A 280 6.84 7.91 -21.48
N ARG A 281 7.42 8.05 -20.28
CA ARG A 281 8.81 7.64 -19.99
C ARG A 281 8.96 6.18 -19.58
N TYR A 282 8.00 5.64 -18.83
CA TYR A 282 8.14 4.33 -18.19
C TYR A 282 6.99 3.36 -18.48
N GLY A 283 6.00 3.77 -19.29
CA GLY A 283 4.77 3.00 -19.52
C GLY A 283 4.94 1.66 -20.21
N ASP A 284 6.07 1.42 -20.89
CA ASP A 284 6.41 0.12 -21.48
C ASP A 284 7.00 -0.87 -20.44
N LEU A 285 7.41 -0.37 -19.29
CA LEU A 285 8.13 -1.13 -18.26
C LEU A 285 7.32 -1.30 -16.97
N LEU A 286 6.39 -0.37 -16.68
CA LEU A 286 5.61 -0.34 -15.46
C LEU A 286 4.12 -0.24 -15.74
N THR A 287 3.33 -0.95 -14.98
CA THR A 287 1.89 -0.70 -14.84
C THR A 287 1.69 0.38 -13.78
N PHE A 288 0.81 1.33 -14.04
CA PHE A 288 0.46 2.39 -13.10
C PHE A 288 -0.87 2.09 -12.42
N HIS A 289 -0.91 2.34 -11.11
CA HIS A 289 -2.07 2.12 -10.28
C HIS A 289 -2.35 3.38 -9.46
N GLY A 290 -3.57 3.91 -9.53
CA GLY A 290 -3.97 5.12 -8.79
C GLY A 290 -3.37 6.40 -9.36
N THR A 291 -4.24 7.29 -9.81
CA THR A 291 -3.88 8.60 -10.34
C THR A 291 -4.99 9.63 -10.13
N ILE A 292 -6.06 9.24 -9.42
CA ILE A 292 -7.21 10.13 -9.18
C ILE A 292 -7.04 10.81 -7.82
N SER A 293 -6.98 12.13 -7.84
CA SER A 293 -6.59 12.95 -6.69
C SER A 293 -7.55 12.79 -5.51
N VAL A 294 -7.01 12.31 -4.38
CA VAL A 294 -7.69 12.26 -3.09
C VAL A 294 -7.42 13.49 -2.23
N GLN A 295 -6.55 14.39 -2.68
CA GLN A 295 -6.22 15.64 -1.98
C GLN A 295 -7.05 16.82 -2.48
N ASP A 296 -7.50 16.79 -3.73
CA ASP A 296 -8.18 17.91 -4.38
C ASP A 296 -9.46 17.49 -5.07
N THR A 297 -9.41 16.78 -6.21
CA THR A 297 -10.57 16.56 -7.07
C THR A 297 -11.68 15.76 -6.39
N ILE A 298 -11.37 14.63 -5.74
CA ILE A 298 -12.42 13.83 -5.08
C ILE A 298 -13.05 14.57 -3.90
N PRO A 299 -12.29 15.16 -2.94
CA PRO A 299 -12.91 15.82 -1.79
C PRO A 299 -13.49 17.20 -2.09
N ASN A 300 -12.88 17.98 -2.98
CA ASN A 300 -13.18 19.40 -3.13
C ASN A 300 -13.75 19.78 -4.51
N GLY A 301 -13.61 18.91 -5.52
CA GLY A 301 -14.10 19.16 -6.88
C GLY A 301 -15.62 18.92 -7.04
N THR A 302 -16.12 19.37 -8.17
CA THR A 302 -17.48 19.05 -8.62
C THR A 302 -17.52 17.66 -9.29
N VAL A 303 -18.70 17.12 -9.50
CA VAL A 303 -18.92 15.90 -10.30
C VAL A 303 -18.28 16.00 -11.69
N GLU A 304 -18.31 17.18 -12.31
CA GLU A 304 -17.71 17.41 -13.61
C GLU A 304 -16.18 17.39 -13.53
N ASP A 305 -15.58 17.98 -12.51
CA ASP A 305 -14.12 17.93 -12.28
C ASP A 305 -13.63 16.49 -12.12
N VAL A 306 -14.37 15.65 -11.37
CA VAL A 306 -14.06 14.23 -11.22
C VAL A 306 -14.16 13.49 -12.56
N ARG A 307 -15.22 13.74 -13.34
CA ARG A 307 -15.39 13.15 -14.67
C ARG A 307 -14.26 13.53 -15.62
N ASP A 308 -13.89 14.80 -15.62
CA ASP A 308 -12.83 15.33 -16.46
C ASP A 308 -11.46 14.76 -16.06
N GLU A 309 -11.16 14.66 -14.76
CA GLU A 309 -9.92 14.03 -14.32
C GLU A 309 -9.86 12.55 -14.72
N VAL A 310 -10.90 11.77 -14.42
CA VAL A 310 -10.95 10.34 -14.77
C VAL A 310 -10.77 10.15 -16.28
N THR A 311 -11.51 10.92 -17.08
CA THR A 311 -11.40 10.87 -18.55
C THR A 311 -10.01 11.23 -19.05
N THR A 312 -9.41 12.26 -18.48
CA THR A 312 -8.05 12.71 -18.81
C THR A 312 -7.02 11.64 -18.47
N ARG A 313 -7.11 11.03 -17.27
CA ARG A 313 -6.17 9.96 -16.85
C ARG A 313 -6.31 8.73 -17.76
N ILE A 314 -7.54 8.34 -18.12
CA ILE A 314 -7.75 7.26 -19.06
C ILE A 314 -7.03 7.54 -20.38
N LYS A 315 -7.21 8.73 -20.94
CA LYS A 315 -6.63 9.12 -22.24
C LYS A 315 -5.10 9.26 -22.18
N THR A 316 -4.55 9.78 -21.09
CA THR A 316 -3.13 10.12 -20.98
C THR A 316 -2.27 9.02 -20.35
N VAL A 317 -2.86 8.12 -19.56
CA VAL A 317 -2.14 7.04 -18.87
C VAL A 317 -2.61 5.65 -19.34
N GLY A 318 -3.87 5.52 -19.77
CA GLY A 318 -4.46 4.24 -20.15
C GLY A 318 -4.08 3.73 -21.55
N TYR A 319 -3.56 4.58 -22.44
CA TYR A 319 -3.17 4.18 -23.79
C TYR A 319 -2.07 3.07 -23.74
N ASN A 320 -2.14 2.13 -24.67
CA ASN A 320 -1.25 0.95 -24.73
C ASN A 320 -1.28 0.02 -23.49
N GLY A 321 -2.33 0.10 -22.65
CA GLY A 321 -2.46 -0.73 -21.46
C GLY A 321 -1.56 -0.28 -20.30
N GLY A 322 -1.33 -1.17 -19.32
CA GLY A 322 -0.47 -0.85 -18.16
C GLY A 322 -1.06 0.22 -17.24
N PHE A 323 -2.38 0.23 -17.06
CA PHE A 323 -3.06 1.18 -16.18
C PHE A 323 -4.23 0.53 -15.42
N ILE A 324 -4.34 0.85 -14.14
CA ILE A 324 -5.41 0.46 -13.23
C ILE A 324 -5.95 1.75 -12.63
N ILE A 325 -7.23 2.04 -12.86
CA ILE A 325 -7.87 3.21 -12.25
C ILE A 325 -8.16 2.93 -10.78
N SER A 326 -7.67 3.81 -9.94
CA SER A 326 -7.91 3.84 -8.51
C SER A 326 -7.75 5.27 -8.00
N PRO A 327 -8.34 5.63 -6.87
CA PRO A 327 -7.88 6.79 -6.12
C PRO A 327 -6.40 6.60 -5.73
N GLU A 328 -5.65 7.69 -5.61
CA GLU A 328 -4.21 7.70 -5.26
C GLU A 328 -3.93 7.00 -3.92
N ASN A 329 -4.84 7.19 -2.97
CA ASN A 329 -4.79 6.64 -1.61
C ASN A 329 -6.22 6.48 -1.07
N SER A 330 -6.39 6.23 0.24
CA SER A 330 -7.70 6.26 0.91
C SER A 330 -8.44 7.56 0.63
N ILE A 331 -9.67 7.47 0.13
CA ILE A 331 -10.53 8.63 -0.05
C ILE A 331 -10.84 9.24 1.33
N PRO A 332 -10.71 10.57 1.51
CA PRO A 332 -11.08 11.24 2.75
C PRO A 332 -12.53 10.97 3.15
N TYR A 333 -12.78 10.91 4.46
CA TYR A 333 -14.12 10.57 5.00
C TYR A 333 -15.20 11.63 4.71
N ASP A 334 -14.80 12.85 4.42
CA ASP A 334 -15.64 14.01 4.10
C ASP A 334 -15.82 14.24 2.60
N ALA A 335 -15.25 13.37 1.77
CA ALA A 335 -15.44 13.44 0.33
C ALA A 335 -16.92 13.22 -0.04
N PRO A 336 -17.50 14.04 -0.95
CA PRO A 336 -18.87 13.86 -1.40
C PRO A 336 -19.09 12.46 -2.00
N LEU A 337 -20.12 11.75 -1.54
CA LEU A 337 -20.44 10.41 -2.05
C LEU A 337 -20.65 10.42 -3.58
N GLU A 338 -21.22 11.49 -4.10
CA GLU A 338 -21.48 11.66 -5.54
C GLU A 338 -20.18 11.68 -6.34
N ASN A 339 -19.10 12.28 -5.79
CA ASN A 339 -17.79 12.29 -6.42
C ASN A 339 -17.19 10.90 -6.45
N VAL A 340 -17.32 10.13 -5.36
CA VAL A 340 -16.86 8.72 -5.30
C VAL A 340 -17.59 7.87 -6.33
N LEU A 341 -18.90 8.00 -6.42
CA LEU A 341 -19.71 7.27 -7.40
C LEU A 341 -19.37 7.67 -8.84
N THR A 342 -19.12 8.96 -9.08
CA THR A 342 -18.75 9.50 -10.40
C THR A 342 -17.43 8.94 -10.88
N LEU A 343 -16.42 8.80 -10.02
CA LEU A 343 -15.15 8.20 -10.36
C LEU A 343 -15.35 6.82 -11.02
N PHE A 344 -15.98 5.89 -10.30
CA PHE A 344 -16.14 4.52 -10.79
C PHE A 344 -17.11 4.41 -11.96
N LYS A 345 -18.19 5.19 -11.94
CA LYS A 345 -19.13 5.24 -13.05
C LYS A 345 -18.47 5.73 -14.34
N THR A 346 -17.74 6.84 -14.30
CA THR A 346 -17.05 7.40 -15.46
C THR A 346 -16.05 6.40 -16.04
N ALA A 347 -15.27 5.74 -15.18
CA ALA A 347 -14.29 4.76 -15.61
C ALA A 347 -14.94 3.53 -16.27
N ARG A 348 -16.09 3.06 -15.77
CA ARG A 348 -16.82 1.92 -16.33
C ARG A 348 -17.52 2.24 -17.67
N GLU A 349 -18.03 3.46 -17.82
CA GLU A 349 -18.78 3.89 -19.00
C GLU A 349 -17.88 4.45 -20.10
N PHE A 350 -16.58 4.54 -19.87
CA PHE A 350 -15.66 5.05 -20.88
C PHE A 350 -15.56 4.12 -22.09
N ASP A 351 -15.71 4.68 -23.29
CA ASP A 351 -15.58 3.91 -24.53
C ASP A 351 -14.11 3.72 -24.93
N TYR A 352 -13.63 2.50 -24.76
CA TYR A 352 -12.25 2.09 -25.11
C TYR A 352 -12.05 1.80 -26.61
N SER A 353 -13.10 1.77 -27.40
CA SER A 353 -13.01 1.52 -28.85
C SER A 353 -12.26 2.62 -29.59
N SER A 354 -12.01 3.76 -28.93
CA SER A 354 -11.31 4.92 -29.48
C SER A 354 -9.78 4.94 -29.28
N PHE A 355 -9.19 3.89 -28.65
CA PHE A 355 -7.73 3.76 -28.47
C PHE A 355 -7.03 3.00 -29.58
#